data_08dd3f400dc8e82d10cccce305cf0d23
#
_entry.id   08dd3f400dc8e82d10cccce305cf0d23
#
_cell.length_a   1.000
_cell.length_b   1.000
_cell.length_c   1.000
_cell.angle_alpha   90.00
_cell.angle_beta   90.00
_cell.angle_gamma   90.00
#
_symmetry.space_group_name_H-M   'P 1'
#
loop_
_entity.id
_entity.type
_entity.pdbx_description
1 polymer ?
#
loop_
_entity_poly.entity_id
_entity_poly.type
_entity_poly.pdbx_seq_one_letter_code
_entity_poly.pdbx_strand_id
1 'polypeptide(L)'
;MIVFLIVAIFIYQAELRIEVERTSIINSYGKSYIPVRLLPGGAMPFMFSISLFVLPTYLRHEGIGSYAVTNFIINQLFSYHTYYGIAMYSLVVCILGYGFGFVNFQPSETARHLKESGDYIYNVIPGRETEKYLTHKLLIMIFAGNCFLVAVTAIPLIIGLYVPGYGNLAFFFSGLFILVTILDNLFDQIRALYFKGQYDLI
;
A
#
# COMPACT_ATOMS: atom_id res chain seq x y z
N MET A 1 -0.38 18.95 -11.05
CA MET A 1 0.37 17.74 -11.29
C MET A 1 1.63 17.64 -10.43
N ILE A 2 2.57 18.59 -10.56
CA ILE A 2 3.85 18.56 -9.82
C ILE A 2 3.63 18.45 -8.30
N VAL A 3 2.72 19.20 -7.74
CA VAL A 3 2.37 19.15 -6.30
C VAL A 3 1.89 17.75 -5.89
N PHE A 4 1.04 17.12 -6.70
CA PHE A 4 0.57 15.76 -6.44
C PHE A 4 1.73 14.75 -6.44
N LEU A 5 2.65 14.84 -7.40
CA LEU A 5 3.82 13.97 -7.47
C LEU A 5 4.72 14.13 -6.24
N ILE A 6 4.97 15.37 -5.81
CA ILE A 6 5.77 15.64 -4.61
C ILE A 6 5.10 15.03 -3.37
N VAL A 7 3.80 15.24 -3.20
CA VAL A 7 3.04 14.68 -2.08
C VAL A 7 3.03 13.14 -2.12
N ALA A 8 2.83 12.55 -3.30
CA ALA A 8 2.83 11.10 -3.48
C ALA A 8 4.18 10.48 -3.12
N ILE A 9 5.30 11.07 -3.58
CA ILE A 9 6.65 10.62 -3.23
C ILE A 9 6.88 10.74 -1.72
N PHE A 10 6.53 11.90 -1.13
CA PHE A 10 6.73 12.12 0.30
C PHE A 10 5.97 11.11 1.16
N ILE A 11 4.71 10.84 0.82
CA ILE A 11 3.87 9.86 1.54
C ILE A 11 4.36 8.43 1.32
N TYR A 12 4.81 8.10 0.10
CA TYR A 12 5.33 6.78 -0.20
C TYR A 12 6.64 6.48 0.54
N GLN A 13 7.52 7.48 0.68
CA GLN A 13 8.78 7.37 1.42
C GLN A 13 8.61 7.54 2.93
N ALA A 14 7.41 7.92 3.41
CA ALA A 14 7.16 8.05 4.83
C ALA A 14 7.24 6.68 5.52
N GLU A 15 8.14 6.57 6.49
CA GLU A 15 8.38 5.36 7.28
C GLU A 15 8.43 5.65 8.77
N LEU A 16 7.86 4.75 9.56
CA LEU A 16 8.02 4.72 11.00
C LEU A 16 9.25 3.89 11.33
N ARG A 17 10.27 4.50 11.94
CA ARG A 17 11.48 3.81 12.36
C ARG A 17 11.31 3.30 13.77
N ILE A 18 11.27 1.98 13.94
CA ILE A 18 11.21 1.32 15.25
C ILE A 18 12.63 0.99 15.67
N GLU A 19 13.12 1.59 16.74
CA GLU A 19 14.48 1.34 17.28
C GLU A 19 14.59 -0.09 17.80
N VAL A 20 15.68 -0.76 17.43
CA VAL A 20 16.01 -2.13 17.82
C VAL A 20 17.37 -2.11 18.50
N GLU A 21 17.46 -2.72 19.68
CA GLU A 21 18.72 -2.90 20.40
C GLU A 21 19.33 -4.25 20.01
N ARG A 22 20.60 -4.22 19.63
CA ARG A 22 21.38 -5.40 19.26
C ARG A 22 22.16 -5.91 20.46
N THR A 23 22.08 -7.22 20.73
CA THR A 23 22.83 -7.90 21.78
C THR A 23 24.28 -8.20 21.35
N SER A 24 24.57 -8.14 20.04
CA SER A 24 25.89 -8.44 19.51
C SER A 24 26.92 -7.34 19.84
N ILE A 25 27.94 -7.70 20.62
CA ILE A 25 28.99 -6.84 21.19
C ILE A 25 29.94 -6.27 20.10
N ILE A 26 29.92 -6.82 18.88
CA ILE A 26 30.98 -6.61 17.88
C ILE A 26 30.79 -5.35 17.02
N ASN A 27 29.60 -4.76 16.96
CA ASN A 27 29.38 -3.56 16.13
C ASN A 27 28.47 -2.52 16.82
N SER A 28 28.99 -1.89 17.87
CA SER A 28 28.32 -0.83 18.64
C SER A 28 28.18 0.53 17.93
N TYR A 29 28.42 0.66 16.65
CA TYR A 29 28.48 1.96 15.95
C TYR A 29 27.26 2.30 15.09
N GLY A 30 26.07 1.75 15.34
CA GLY A 30 24.86 2.18 14.63
C GLY A 30 23.57 1.76 15.32
N LYS A 31 22.67 2.71 15.56
CA LYS A 31 21.30 2.40 15.97
C LYS A 31 20.63 1.62 14.84
N SER A 32 20.25 0.38 15.12
CA SER A 32 19.47 -0.43 14.18
C SER A 32 17.99 -0.05 14.31
N TYR A 33 17.28 0.03 13.19
CA TYR A 33 15.84 0.29 13.19
C TYR A 33 15.13 -0.58 12.15
N ILE A 34 13.86 -0.86 12.42
CA ILE A 34 12.96 -1.53 11.47
C ILE A 34 12.11 -0.45 10.83
N PRO A 35 12.23 -0.25 9.49
CA PRO A 35 11.37 0.69 8.78
C PRO A 35 10.00 0.09 8.53
N VAL A 36 8.94 0.67 9.09
CA VAL A 36 7.54 0.36 8.76
C VAL A 36 7.02 1.44 7.85
N ARG A 37 6.89 1.14 6.56
CA ARG A 37 6.39 2.11 5.56
C ARG A 37 4.92 2.43 5.80
N LEU A 38 4.51 3.66 5.48
CA LEU A 38 3.11 4.10 5.54
C LEU A 38 2.23 3.33 4.55
N LEU A 39 2.77 3.01 3.39
CA LEU A 39 2.13 2.25 2.32
C LEU A 39 2.93 0.96 2.01
N PRO A 40 2.91 -0.04 2.91
CA PRO A 40 3.69 -1.25 2.70
C PRO A 40 3.20 -2.06 1.48
N GLY A 41 1.92 -1.94 1.11
CA GLY A 41 1.34 -2.54 -0.10
C GLY A 41 1.68 -1.79 -1.40
N GLY A 42 2.22 -0.57 -1.31
CA GLY A 42 2.57 0.24 -2.47
C GLY A 42 1.38 0.49 -3.41
N ALA A 43 1.58 0.26 -4.71
CA ALA A 43 0.56 0.42 -5.74
C ALA A 43 -0.33 -0.81 -5.95
N MET A 44 -0.03 -1.95 -5.32
CA MET A 44 -0.78 -3.21 -5.51
C MET A 44 -2.29 -3.07 -5.27
N PRO A 45 -2.77 -2.38 -4.21
CA PRO A 45 -4.20 -2.19 -3.99
C PRO A 45 -4.91 -1.54 -5.18
N PHE A 46 -4.29 -0.56 -5.84
CA PHE A 46 -4.86 0.09 -7.03
C PHE A 46 -4.94 -0.85 -8.23
N MET A 47 -3.86 -1.55 -8.53
CA MET A 47 -3.81 -2.45 -9.69
C MET A 47 -4.89 -3.53 -9.60
N PHE A 48 -5.02 -4.16 -8.43
CA PHE A 48 -6.04 -5.19 -8.21
C PHE A 48 -7.45 -4.62 -8.15
N SER A 49 -7.66 -3.44 -7.55
CA SER A 49 -8.98 -2.78 -7.51
C SER A 49 -9.47 -2.44 -8.91
N ILE A 50 -8.61 -1.90 -9.79
CA ILE A 50 -8.95 -1.62 -11.18
C ILE A 50 -9.36 -2.91 -11.89
N SER A 51 -8.58 -3.98 -11.75
CA SER A 51 -8.87 -5.27 -12.37
C SER A 51 -10.21 -5.85 -11.90
N LEU A 52 -10.51 -5.78 -10.60
CA LEU A 52 -11.78 -6.24 -10.04
C LEU A 52 -12.98 -5.45 -10.57
N PHE A 53 -12.84 -4.16 -10.82
CA PHE A 53 -13.94 -3.33 -11.33
C PHE A 53 -14.12 -3.44 -12.84
N VAL A 54 -13.06 -3.75 -13.57
CA VAL A 54 -13.14 -3.96 -15.04
C VAL A 54 -13.78 -5.29 -15.37
N LEU A 55 -13.55 -6.34 -14.57
CA LEU A 55 -14.03 -7.70 -14.82
C LEU A 55 -15.58 -7.79 -14.97
N PRO A 56 -16.42 -7.21 -14.09
CA PRO A 56 -17.88 -7.22 -14.28
C PRO A 56 -18.33 -6.52 -15.55
N THR A 57 -17.61 -5.48 -15.97
CA THR A 57 -17.91 -4.74 -17.21
C THR A 57 -17.67 -5.61 -18.44
N TYR A 58 -16.60 -6.41 -18.44
CA TYR A 58 -16.32 -7.39 -19.49
C TYR A 58 -17.37 -8.50 -19.54
N LEU A 59 -17.73 -9.08 -18.39
CA LEU A 59 -18.75 -10.14 -18.32
C LEU A 59 -20.11 -9.69 -18.89
N ARG A 60 -20.44 -8.42 -18.73
CA ARG A 60 -21.64 -7.83 -19.34
C ARG A 60 -21.57 -7.80 -20.87
N HIS A 61 -20.42 -7.47 -21.44
CA HIS A 61 -20.22 -7.42 -22.90
C HIS A 61 -20.40 -8.79 -23.56
N GLU A 62 -20.02 -9.86 -22.86
CA GLU A 62 -20.17 -11.24 -23.32
C GLU A 62 -21.57 -11.83 -23.11
N GLY A 63 -22.55 -11.01 -22.67
CA GLY A 63 -23.95 -11.45 -22.51
C GLY A 63 -24.22 -12.36 -21.32
N ILE A 64 -23.27 -12.57 -20.42
CA ILE A 64 -23.38 -13.41 -19.22
C ILE A 64 -24.24 -12.75 -18.12
N GLY A 65 -24.83 -11.61 -18.36
CA GLY A 65 -25.62 -10.83 -17.40
C GLY A 65 -27.05 -10.57 -17.79
N SER A 66 -27.76 -11.53 -18.42
CA SER A 66 -29.13 -11.34 -18.91
C SER A 66 -30.18 -11.17 -17.80
N TYR A 67 -29.84 -11.41 -16.54
CA TYR A 67 -30.76 -11.27 -15.41
C TYR A 67 -30.79 -9.82 -14.90
N ALA A 68 -32.00 -9.30 -14.62
CA ALA A 68 -32.20 -7.94 -14.13
C ALA A 68 -31.39 -7.60 -12.86
N VAL A 69 -31.21 -8.59 -11.97
CA VAL A 69 -30.42 -8.46 -10.73
C VAL A 69 -28.93 -8.25 -11.03
N THR A 70 -28.38 -8.99 -11.98
CA THR A 70 -26.96 -8.87 -12.38
C THR A 70 -26.68 -7.52 -13.01
N ASN A 71 -27.58 -7.03 -13.86
CA ASN A 71 -27.47 -5.70 -14.46
C ASN A 71 -27.57 -4.58 -13.40
N PHE A 72 -28.43 -4.72 -12.41
CA PHE A 72 -28.55 -3.76 -11.31
C PHE A 72 -27.27 -3.72 -10.49
N ILE A 73 -26.72 -4.88 -10.10
CA ILE A 73 -25.48 -4.98 -9.32
C ILE A 73 -24.31 -4.38 -10.10
N ILE A 74 -24.13 -4.73 -11.36
CA ILE A 74 -23.04 -4.22 -12.20
C ILE A 74 -23.14 -2.71 -12.39
N ASN A 75 -24.33 -2.18 -12.68
CA ASN A 75 -24.51 -0.76 -12.96
C ASN A 75 -24.45 0.11 -11.69
N GLN A 76 -24.88 -0.39 -10.53
CA GLN A 76 -24.92 0.36 -9.29
C GLN A 76 -23.62 0.24 -8.48
N LEU A 77 -23.07 -0.99 -8.33
CA LEU A 77 -21.94 -1.26 -7.45
C LEU A 77 -20.59 -1.20 -8.14
N PHE A 78 -20.51 -1.56 -9.44
CA PHE A 78 -19.25 -1.58 -10.20
C PHE A 78 -19.15 -0.44 -11.23
N SER A 79 -19.93 0.63 -11.06
CA SER A 79 -19.87 1.80 -11.93
C SER A 79 -19.17 2.95 -11.24
N TYR A 80 -18.15 3.52 -11.89
CA TYR A 80 -17.44 4.72 -11.41
C TYR A 80 -18.30 6.01 -11.48
N HIS A 81 -19.45 5.95 -12.11
CA HIS A 81 -20.36 7.09 -12.29
C HIS A 81 -21.49 7.13 -11.25
N THR A 82 -21.43 6.27 -10.22
CA THR A 82 -22.46 6.19 -9.17
C THR A 82 -21.79 6.37 -7.79
N TYR A 83 -22.45 7.07 -6.86
CA TYR A 83 -21.94 7.22 -5.49
C TYR A 83 -21.70 5.88 -4.81
N TYR A 84 -22.60 4.91 -5.02
CA TYR A 84 -22.46 3.54 -4.48
C TYR A 84 -21.23 2.83 -5.07
N GLY A 85 -20.97 3.02 -6.35
CA GLY A 85 -19.81 2.45 -7.02
C GLY A 85 -18.49 3.05 -6.51
N ILE A 86 -18.44 4.37 -6.26
CA ILE A 86 -17.25 5.04 -5.68
C ILE A 86 -17.03 4.54 -4.24
N ALA A 87 -18.09 4.40 -3.44
CA ALA A 87 -17.99 3.87 -2.09
C ALA A 87 -17.49 2.42 -2.09
N MET A 88 -18.01 1.58 -2.99
CA MET A 88 -17.56 0.19 -3.15
C MET A 88 -16.11 0.09 -3.61
N TYR A 89 -15.71 0.93 -4.57
CA TYR A 89 -14.31 1.01 -5.01
C TYR A 89 -13.38 1.39 -3.87
N SER A 90 -13.72 2.42 -3.10
CA SER A 90 -12.94 2.87 -1.95
C SER A 90 -12.82 1.78 -0.87
N LEU A 91 -13.90 1.03 -0.64
CA LEU A 91 -13.92 -0.10 0.29
C LEU A 91 -12.99 -1.22 -0.20
N VAL A 92 -13.04 -1.57 -1.48
CA VAL A 92 -12.15 -2.59 -2.08
C VAL A 92 -10.68 -2.16 -1.98
N VAL A 93 -10.35 -0.90 -2.30
CA VAL A 93 -9.00 -0.35 -2.13
C VAL A 93 -8.54 -0.47 -0.68
N CYS A 94 -9.43 -0.17 0.28
CA CYS A 94 -9.13 -0.29 1.70
C CYS A 94 -8.81 -1.73 2.12
N ILE A 95 -9.67 -2.68 1.76
CA ILE A 95 -9.50 -4.11 2.08
C ILE A 95 -8.19 -4.63 1.49
N LEU A 96 -7.94 -4.33 0.21
CA LEU A 96 -6.72 -4.74 -0.47
C LEU A 96 -5.48 -4.06 0.13
N GLY A 97 -5.59 -2.79 0.54
CA GLY A 97 -4.51 -2.08 1.23
C GLY A 97 -4.09 -2.76 2.53
N TYR A 98 -5.04 -3.23 3.34
CA TYR A 98 -4.74 -4.04 4.51
C TYR A 98 -4.14 -5.38 4.12
N GLY A 99 -4.74 -6.11 3.19
CA GLY A 99 -4.24 -7.41 2.74
C GLY A 99 -2.79 -7.36 2.26
N PHE A 100 -2.49 -6.49 1.30
CA PHE A 100 -1.13 -6.33 0.78
C PHE A 100 -0.15 -5.74 1.80
N GLY A 101 -0.62 -4.89 2.71
CA GLY A 101 0.20 -4.37 3.80
C GLY A 101 0.73 -5.46 4.72
N PHE A 102 -0.13 -6.40 5.09
CA PHE A 102 0.26 -7.56 5.91
C PHE A 102 1.15 -8.54 5.16
N VAL A 103 0.86 -8.81 3.89
CA VAL A 103 1.67 -9.72 3.07
C VAL A 103 3.09 -9.20 2.87
N ASN A 104 3.25 -7.90 2.69
CA ASN A 104 4.57 -7.32 2.42
C ASN A 104 5.43 -7.11 3.68
N PHE A 105 4.82 -6.81 4.82
CA PHE A 105 5.60 -6.55 6.05
C PHE A 105 5.81 -7.80 6.90
N GLN A 106 4.86 -8.75 6.91
CA GLN A 106 4.90 -10.02 7.66
C GLN A 106 5.38 -9.88 9.12
N PRO A 107 4.57 -9.32 10.04
CA PRO A 107 4.99 -9.05 11.41
C PRO A 107 5.48 -10.27 12.18
N SER A 108 4.90 -11.45 11.92
CA SER A 108 5.28 -12.72 12.56
C SER A 108 6.69 -13.16 12.18
N GLU A 109 7.05 -13.08 10.89
CA GLU A 109 8.39 -13.40 10.43
C GLU A 109 9.42 -12.39 10.93
N THR A 110 9.08 -11.10 10.90
CA THR A 110 9.94 -10.03 11.43
C THR A 110 10.23 -10.23 12.91
N ALA A 111 9.21 -10.56 13.72
CA ALA A 111 9.36 -10.83 15.15
C ALA A 111 10.20 -12.11 15.41
N ARG A 112 10.04 -13.14 14.55
CA ARG A 112 10.83 -14.36 14.62
C ARG A 112 12.31 -14.09 14.29
N HIS A 113 12.59 -13.35 13.23
CA HIS A 113 13.97 -12.95 12.86
C HIS A 113 14.66 -12.16 13.96
N LEU A 114 13.97 -11.20 14.60
CA LEU A 114 14.52 -10.47 15.75
C LEU A 114 14.89 -11.43 16.89
N LYS A 115 14.00 -12.38 17.22
CA LYS A 115 14.28 -13.36 18.27
C LYS A 115 15.48 -14.26 17.94
N GLU A 116 15.59 -14.73 16.69
CA GLU A 116 16.69 -15.57 16.22
C GLU A 116 18.03 -14.83 16.18
N SER A 117 18.01 -13.53 15.86
CA SER A 117 19.21 -12.67 15.87
C SER A 117 19.65 -12.25 17.27
N GLY A 118 18.81 -12.46 18.30
CA GLY A 118 19.03 -11.96 19.64
C GLY A 118 18.76 -10.46 19.81
N ASP A 119 18.18 -9.83 18.79
CA ASP A 119 17.80 -8.42 18.81
C ASP A 119 16.43 -8.24 19.48
N TYR A 120 16.22 -7.12 20.16
CA TYR A 120 14.96 -6.84 20.84
C TYR A 120 14.54 -5.38 20.70
N ILE A 121 13.23 -5.15 20.80
CA ILE A 121 12.66 -3.80 20.85
C ILE A 121 12.64 -3.36 22.31
N TYR A 122 13.10 -2.14 22.58
CA TYR A 122 13.12 -1.59 23.93
C TYR A 122 11.74 -1.71 24.59
N ASN A 123 11.73 -2.23 25.83
CA ASN A 123 10.52 -2.43 26.65
C ASN A 123 9.46 -3.39 26.06
N VAL A 124 9.84 -4.29 25.15
CA VAL A 124 8.95 -5.32 24.59
C VAL A 124 9.60 -6.70 24.74
N ILE A 125 8.86 -7.66 25.30
CA ILE A 125 9.38 -9.03 25.49
C ILE A 125 9.54 -9.71 24.12
N PRO A 126 10.74 -10.29 23.84
CA PRO A 126 10.99 -10.96 22.57
C PRO A 126 10.02 -12.12 22.29
N GLY A 127 9.48 -12.20 21.09
CA GLY A 127 8.57 -13.25 20.65
C GLY A 127 7.15 -12.75 20.40
N ARG A 128 6.14 -13.36 21.04
CA ARG A 128 4.72 -13.07 20.75
C ARG A 128 4.29 -11.63 21.07
N GLU A 129 4.91 -11.00 22.04
CA GLU A 129 4.60 -9.60 22.36
C GLU A 129 5.21 -8.64 21.33
N THR A 130 6.41 -8.94 20.85
CA THR A 130 7.03 -8.22 19.71
C THR A 130 6.15 -8.29 18.47
N GLU A 131 5.61 -9.48 18.14
CA GLU A 131 4.68 -9.65 17.02
C GLU A 131 3.42 -8.80 17.17
N LYS A 132 2.80 -8.80 18.34
CA LYS A 132 1.62 -7.97 18.64
C LYS A 132 1.93 -6.47 18.53
N TYR A 133 3.07 -6.06 19.03
CA TYR A 133 3.51 -4.66 18.96
C TYR A 133 3.70 -4.22 17.51
N LEU A 134 4.43 -5.01 16.70
CA LEU A 134 4.65 -4.75 15.28
C LEU A 134 3.34 -4.74 14.50
N THR A 135 2.44 -5.70 14.75
CA THR A 135 1.12 -5.76 14.13
C THR A 135 0.29 -4.51 14.44
N HIS A 136 0.29 -4.07 15.70
CA HIS A 136 -0.45 -2.86 16.08
C HIS A 136 0.10 -1.60 15.41
N LYS A 137 1.43 -1.43 15.36
CA LYS A 137 2.08 -0.32 14.66
C LYS A 137 1.80 -0.36 13.16
N LEU A 138 1.88 -1.55 12.56
CA LEU A 138 1.57 -1.77 11.15
C LEU A 138 0.12 -1.40 10.83
N LEU A 139 -0.86 -1.81 11.64
CA LEU A 139 -2.27 -1.47 11.46
C LEU A 139 -2.50 0.05 11.41
N ILE A 140 -1.87 0.79 12.34
CA ILE A 140 -1.98 2.26 12.38
C ILE A 140 -1.39 2.87 11.10
N MET A 141 -0.23 2.40 10.66
CA MET A 141 0.41 2.90 9.45
C MET A 141 -0.42 2.60 8.20
N ILE A 142 -0.91 1.36 8.06
CA ILE A 142 -1.80 0.97 6.95
C ILE A 142 -3.08 1.81 6.95
N PHE A 143 -3.67 2.07 8.12
CA PHE A 143 -4.87 2.90 8.21
C PHE A 143 -4.63 4.31 7.65
N ALA A 144 -3.54 4.96 8.09
CA ALA A 144 -3.16 6.28 7.59
C ALA A 144 -2.85 6.26 6.07
N GLY A 145 -2.12 5.23 5.60
CA GLY A 145 -1.85 5.02 4.17
C GLY A 145 -3.12 4.79 3.36
N ASN A 146 -4.05 3.97 3.85
CA ASN A 146 -5.33 3.72 3.19
C ASN A 146 -6.21 4.98 3.10
N CYS A 147 -6.22 5.84 4.12
CA CYS A 147 -6.90 7.13 4.04
C CYS A 147 -6.37 7.98 2.87
N PHE A 148 -5.05 7.98 2.66
CA PHE A 148 -4.46 8.66 1.51
C PHE A 148 -4.85 7.99 0.18
N LEU A 149 -4.77 6.66 0.07
CA LEU A 149 -5.16 5.94 -1.15
C LEU A 149 -6.62 6.22 -1.52
N VAL A 150 -7.52 6.16 -0.55
CA VAL A 150 -8.94 6.48 -0.74
C VAL A 150 -9.12 7.94 -1.16
N ALA A 151 -8.41 8.88 -0.55
CA ALA A 151 -8.49 10.29 -0.94
C ALA A 151 -8.06 10.51 -2.39
N VAL A 152 -6.94 9.90 -2.80
CA VAL A 152 -6.42 9.99 -4.19
C VAL A 152 -7.39 9.44 -5.22
N THR A 153 -8.18 8.44 -4.86
CA THR A 153 -9.15 7.82 -5.79
C THR A 153 -10.54 8.44 -5.69
N ALA A 154 -11.08 8.60 -4.48
CA ALA A 154 -12.45 9.04 -4.28
C ALA A 154 -12.66 10.52 -4.66
N ILE A 155 -11.70 11.41 -4.31
CA ILE A 155 -11.85 12.83 -4.58
C ILE A 155 -11.98 13.11 -6.09
N PRO A 156 -11.08 12.62 -6.97
CA PRO A 156 -11.24 12.85 -8.41
C PRO A 156 -12.48 12.18 -9.01
N LEU A 157 -12.89 11.00 -8.50
CA LEU A 157 -14.12 10.33 -8.94
C LEU A 157 -15.35 11.16 -8.60
N ILE A 158 -15.42 11.72 -7.40
CA ILE A 158 -16.50 12.61 -6.97
C ILE A 158 -16.54 13.87 -7.84
N ILE A 159 -15.39 14.50 -8.10
CA ILE A 159 -15.30 15.68 -8.99
C ILE A 159 -15.82 15.30 -10.38
N GLY A 160 -15.48 14.13 -10.89
CA GLY A 160 -15.93 13.62 -12.19
C GLY A 160 -17.45 13.41 -12.30
N LEU A 161 -18.17 13.22 -11.17
CA LEU A 161 -19.62 13.16 -11.14
C LEU A 161 -20.28 14.54 -11.37
N TYR A 162 -19.65 15.60 -10.86
CA TYR A 162 -20.20 16.97 -10.95
C TYR A 162 -19.77 17.73 -12.20
N VAL A 163 -18.58 17.42 -12.72
CA VAL A 163 -17.99 18.17 -13.84
C VAL A 163 -17.77 17.23 -15.04
N PRO A 164 -18.58 17.34 -16.11
CA PRO A 164 -18.40 16.56 -17.30
C PRO A 164 -17.01 16.77 -17.91
N GLY A 165 -16.31 15.68 -18.26
CA GLY A 165 -14.96 15.71 -18.81
C GLY A 165 -13.84 15.39 -17.81
N TYR A 166 -14.09 15.41 -16.51
CA TYR A 166 -13.08 15.09 -15.48
C TYR A 166 -13.17 13.64 -14.94
N GLY A 167 -14.05 12.80 -15.47
CA GLY A 167 -14.24 11.42 -15.01
C GLY A 167 -12.99 10.53 -15.05
N ASN A 168 -12.02 10.85 -15.92
CA ASN A 168 -10.80 10.08 -16.06
C ASN A 168 -9.65 10.52 -15.12
N LEU A 169 -9.84 11.59 -14.33
CA LEU A 169 -8.79 12.11 -13.44
C LEU A 169 -8.35 11.10 -12.39
N ALA A 170 -9.28 10.30 -11.86
CA ALA A 170 -8.94 9.30 -10.85
C ALA A 170 -7.98 8.24 -11.41
N PHE A 171 -8.23 7.75 -12.63
CA PHE A 171 -7.34 6.80 -13.29
C PHE A 171 -5.98 7.41 -13.58
N PHE A 172 -5.97 8.70 -13.95
CA PHE A 172 -4.74 9.43 -14.20
C PHE A 172 -3.90 9.57 -12.92
N PHE A 173 -4.50 10.00 -11.79
CA PHE A 173 -3.79 10.11 -10.51
C PHE A 173 -3.35 8.75 -9.97
N SER A 174 -4.18 7.72 -10.12
CA SER A 174 -3.80 6.35 -9.75
C SER A 174 -2.64 5.84 -10.61
N GLY A 175 -2.65 6.09 -11.90
CA GLY A 175 -1.57 5.74 -12.82
C GLY A 175 -0.25 6.45 -12.47
N LEU A 176 -0.30 7.74 -12.14
CA LEU A 176 0.87 8.49 -11.66
C LEU A 176 1.40 7.91 -10.34
N PHE A 177 0.52 7.53 -9.41
CA PHE A 177 0.94 6.93 -8.15
C PHE A 177 1.61 5.56 -8.37
N ILE A 178 1.07 4.73 -9.27
CA ILE A 178 1.68 3.45 -9.67
C ILE A 178 3.09 3.70 -10.24
N LEU A 179 3.24 4.70 -11.11
CA LEU A 179 4.53 5.06 -11.71
C LEU A 179 5.54 5.49 -10.63
N VAL A 180 5.14 6.35 -9.69
CA VAL A 180 5.98 6.77 -8.56
C VAL A 180 6.44 5.56 -7.75
N THR A 181 5.53 4.65 -7.43
CA THR A 181 5.84 3.43 -6.65
C THR A 181 6.84 2.53 -7.36
N ILE A 182 6.68 2.34 -8.68
CA ILE A 182 7.61 1.52 -9.48
C ILE A 182 8.99 2.18 -9.53
N LEU A 183 9.06 3.48 -9.76
CA LEU A 183 10.33 4.20 -9.81
C LEU A 183 11.07 4.14 -8.47
N ASP A 184 10.36 4.37 -7.35
CA ASP A 184 10.99 4.32 -6.02
C ASP A 184 11.52 2.91 -5.71
N ASN A 185 10.75 1.86 -6.01
CA ASN A 185 11.21 0.48 -5.87
C ASN A 185 12.45 0.17 -6.73
N LEU A 186 12.52 0.70 -7.95
CA LEU A 186 13.70 0.57 -8.80
C LEU A 186 14.91 1.29 -8.20
N PHE A 187 14.73 2.50 -7.69
CA PHE A 187 15.81 3.24 -7.01
C PHE A 187 16.32 2.48 -5.79
N ASP A 188 15.44 1.92 -4.97
CA ASP A 188 15.83 1.13 -3.80
C ASP A 188 16.63 -0.12 -4.21
N GLN A 189 16.22 -0.81 -5.27
CA GLN A 189 16.94 -1.98 -5.80
C GLN A 189 18.33 -1.61 -6.33
N ILE A 190 18.42 -0.54 -7.13
CA ILE A 190 19.71 -0.05 -7.66
C ILE A 190 20.64 0.34 -6.51
N ARG A 191 20.09 1.04 -5.51
CA ARG A 191 20.85 1.45 -4.32
C ARG A 191 21.37 0.25 -3.54
N ALA A 192 20.54 -0.77 -3.34
CA ALA A 192 20.93 -2.00 -2.65
C ALA A 192 22.04 -2.76 -3.39
N LEU A 193 21.96 -2.84 -4.73
CA LEU A 193 22.99 -3.46 -5.57
C LEU A 193 24.32 -2.68 -5.52
N TYR A 194 24.25 -1.35 -5.56
CA TYR A 194 25.44 -0.50 -5.49
C TYR A 194 26.19 -0.69 -4.17
N PHE A 195 25.47 -0.71 -3.05
CA PHE A 195 26.10 -0.94 -1.74
C PHE A 195 26.63 -2.36 -1.61
N LYS A 196 25.93 -3.39 -2.12
CA LYS A 196 26.42 -4.78 -2.10
C LYS A 196 27.74 -4.92 -2.86
N GLY A 197 27.85 -4.32 -4.05
CA GLY A 197 29.10 -4.34 -4.83
C GLY A 197 30.27 -3.66 -4.15
N GLN A 198 30.05 -2.74 -3.21
CA GLN A 198 31.09 -2.08 -2.43
C GLN A 198 31.63 -2.98 -1.28
N TYR A 199 30.81 -3.88 -0.75
CA TYR A 199 31.20 -4.82 0.30
C TYR A 199 31.89 -6.09 -0.24
N ASP A 200 31.62 -6.48 -1.49
CA ASP A 200 32.27 -7.63 -2.15
C ASP A 200 33.72 -7.31 -2.63
N LEU A 201 34.18 -6.05 -2.51
CA LEU A 201 35.52 -5.58 -2.90
C LEU A 201 36.49 -5.40 -1.71
N ILE A 202 36.06 -5.72 -0.48
CA ILE A 202 36.85 -5.71 0.75
C ILE A 202 36.98 -7.14 1.30
#